data_7041118def854a8093bd339c4007c02b
#
_entry.id   7041118def854a8093bd339c4007c02b
#
_cell.length_a   1.000
_cell.length_b   1.000
_cell.length_c   1.000
_cell.angle_alpha   90.00
_cell.angle_beta   90.00
_cell.angle_gamma   90.00
#
_symmetry.space_group_name_H-M   'P 1'
#
loop_
_entity.id
_entity.type
_entity.pdbx_description
1 polymer ?
#
loop_
_entity_poly.entity_id
_entity_poly.type
_entity_poly.pdbx_seq_one_letter_code
_entity_poly.pdbx_strand_id
1 'polypeptide(L)'
;EQAFIDGPVEELCLMLDDWEICEQHKDLPEPVWKFIRENGFFSMIIPKAYGGLEFSAQANSAVVMKIASRNLTAAVTVMVPNSLGPGELLLHYGTEEQMNYYLPRLASGQEIPCFALTSPLAGSDAGAMPDTGIVCKEQINGEEVLGLRLNWNKRYITLAPVATLLGLAFRALDPDGLLGDEKDLGISCALIPTDTAGIEIGNRHRPVGAVFMNGPTRGKDVFIPMDRVIGGQ
;
A
#
# COMPACT_ATOMS: atom_id res chain seq x y z
N GLU A 1 -6.28 9.54 -21.49
CA GLU A 1 -4.96 9.80 -20.90
C GLU A 1 -4.57 11.27 -21.08
N GLN A 2 -4.45 11.78 -22.33
CA GLN A 2 -4.01 13.16 -22.58
C GLN A 2 -4.93 14.20 -21.90
N ALA A 3 -6.24 14.04 -21.97
CA ALA A 3 -7.19 14.94 -21.31
C ALA A 3 -7.02 15.00 -19.79
N PHE A 4 -6.57 13.92 -19.16
CA PHE A 4 -6.25 13.91 -17.72
C PHE A 4 -4.98 14.71 -17.42
N ILE A 5 -3.97 14.61 -18.30
CA ILE A 5 -2.72 15.36 -18.18
C ILE A 5 -2.96 16.86 -18.40
N ASP A 6 -3.82 17.23 -19.35
CA ASP A 6 -4.10 18.64 -19.72
C ASP A 6 -5.17 19.29 -18.82
N GLY A 7 -5.92 18.50 -18.06
CA GLY A 7 -6.95 18.96 -17.12
C GLY A 7 -6.55 18.71 -15.65
N PRO A 8 -6.95 17.59 -15.05
CA PRO A 8 -6.73 17.34 -13.61
C PRO A 8 -5.28 17.48 -13.15
N VAL A 9 -4.30 17.06 -13.97
CA VAL A 9 -2.88 17.20 -13.59
C VAL A 9 -2.43 18.64 -13.59
N GLU A 10 -2.87 19.45 -14.57
CA GLU A 10 -2.59 20.89 -14.58
C GLU A 10 -3.21 21.58 -13.37
N GLU A 11 -4.47 21.27 -13.07
CA GLU A 11 -5.17 21.84 -11.92
C GLU A 11 -4.47 21.46 -10.61
N LEU A 12 -4.09 20.20 -10.43
CA LEU A 12 -3.27 19.78 -9.30
C LEU A 12 -1.97 20.60 -9.21
N CYS A 13 -1.24 20.73 -10.32
CA CYS A 13 0.01 21.49 -10.36
C CYS A 13 -0.15 22.97 -9.94
N LEU A 14 -1.29 23.59 -10.26
CA LEU A 14 -1.60 24.97 -9.84
C LEU A 14 -1.88 25.08 -8.34
N MET A 15 -2.34 24.00 -7.68
CA MET A 15 -2.58 23.96 -6.24
C MET A 15 -1.29 23.73 -5.42
N LEU A 16 -0.19 23.36 -6.06
CA LEU A 16 1.05 22.98 -5.37
C LEU A 16 1.96 24.18 -5.19
N ASP A 17 2.03 24.71 -3.96
CA ASP A 17 3.09 25.61 -3.52
C ASP A 17 4.16 24.79 -2.81
N ASP A 18 5.33 24.65 -3.45
CA ASP A 18 6.42 23.80 -2.96
C ASP A 18 6.97 24.32 -1.61
N TRP A 19 7.04 25.63 -1.42
CA TRP A 19 7.52 26.23 -0.18
C TRP A 19 6.55 26.01 0.99
N GLU A 20 5.25 26.23 0.77
CA GLU A 20 4.23 25.96 1.79
C GLU A 20 4.23 24.47 2.17
N ILE A 21 4.24 23.58 1.19
CA ILE A 21 4.25 22.12 1.41
C ILE A 21 5.50 21.70 2.17
N CYS A 22 6.69 22.09 1.71
CA CYS A 22 7.95 21.57 2.23
C CYS A 22 8.41 22.27 3.52
N GLU A 23 8.17 23.59 3.66
CA GLU A 23 8.74 24.37 4.76
C GLU A 23 7.71 24.75 5.83
N GLN A 24 6.47 25.01 5.46
CA GLN A 24 5.45 25.43 6.41
C GLN A 24 4.65 24.24 6.96
N HIS A 25 3.93 23.52 6.08
CA HIS A 25 3.04 22.44 6.49
C HIS A 25 3.77 21.14 6.77
N LYS A 26 4.86 20.87 6.08
CA LYS A 26 5.58 19.58 6.09
C LYS A 26 4.68 18.42 5.64
N ASP A 27 3.66 18.72 4.85
CA ASP A 27 2.66 17.82 4.31
C ASP A 27 1.92 18.49 3.16
N LEU A 28 1.16 17.71 2.38
CA LEU A 28 0.19 18.25 1.44
C LEU A 28 -0.98 18.89 2.21
N PRO A 29 -1.42 20.11 1.84
CA PRO A 29 -2.62 20.71 2.41
C PRO A 29 -3.88 19.86 2.17
N GLU A 30 -4.85 19.90 3.08
CA GLU A 30 -6.08 19.12 2.96
C GLU A 30 -6.82 19.32 1.62
N PRO A 31 -6.91 20.51 1.02
CA PRO A 31 -7.50 20.66 -0.31
C PRO A 31 -6.78 19.87 -1.40
N VAL A 32 -5.45 19.72 -1.31
CA VAL A 32 -4.64 18.95 -2.24
C VAL A 32 -4.89 17.44 -2.05
N TRP A 33 -4.90 16.97 -0.80
CA TRP A 33 -5.27 15.58 -0.48
C TRP A 33 -6.66 15.22 -0.99
N LYS A 34 -7.63 16.11 -0.77
CA LYS A 34 -9.00 15.95 -1.25
C LYS A 34 -9.04 15.87 -2.78
N PHE A 35 -8.36 16.79 -3.46
CA PHE A 35 -8.32 16.84 -4.91
C PHE A 35 -7.73 15.56 -5.52
N ILE A 36 -6.62 15.07 -4.97
CA ILE A 36 -5.97 13.81 -5.40
C ILE A 36 -6.96 12.64 -5.27
N ARG A 37 -7.66 12.52 -4.15
CA ARG A 37 -8.63 11.44 -3.92
C ARG A 37 -9.83 11.51 -4.86
N GLU A 38 -10.43 12.68 -5.01
CA GLU A 38 -11.67 12.87 -5.76
C GLU A 38 -11.50 12.85 -7.29
N ASN A 39 -10.29 13.11 -7.80
CA ASN A 39 -10.01 13.20 -9.22
C ASN A 39 -9.28 11.97 -9.78
N GLY A 40 -9.27 10.83 -9.07
CA GLY A 40 -8.81 9.56 -9.59
C GLY A 40 -7.29 9.38 -9.67
N PHE A 41 -6.50 10.20 -8.97
CA PHE A 41 -5.04 10.07 -8.96
C PHE A 41 -4.54 8.78 -8.29
N PHE A 42 -5.36 8.12 -7.49
CA PHE A 42 -5.02 6.81 -6.89
C PHE A 42 -5.47 5.62 -7.75
N SER A 43 -6.14 5.86 -8.86
CA SER A 43 -6.79 4.84 -9.67
C SER A 43 -6.21 4.66 -11.08
N MET A 44 -5.04 5.27 -11.36
CA MET A 44 -4.51 5.31 -12.73
C MET A 44 -4.26 3.93 -13.33
N ILE A 45 -3.74 2.97 -12.54
CA ILE A 45 -3.47 1.59 -13.02
C ILE A 45 -4.66 0.65 -12.86
N ILE A 46 -5.68 1.03 -12.09
CA ILE A 46 -6.84 0.18 -11.82
C ILE A 46 -7.74 0.16 -13.07
N PRO A 47 -8.23 -1.03 -13.51
CA PRO A 47 -9.11 -1.15 -14.65
C PRO A 47 -10.43 -0.40 -14.47
N LYS A 48 -11.01 0.06 -15.57
CA LYS A 48 -12.32 0.74 -15.59
C LYS A 48 -13.45 -0.11 -15.01
N ALA A 49 -13.37 -1.43 -15.17
CA ALA A 49 -14.32 -2.37 -14.56
C ALA A 49 -14.44 -2.23 -13.05
N TYR A 50 -13.38 -1.75 -12.37
CA TYR A 50 -13.34 -1.48 -10.94
C TYR A 50 -13.37 0.01 -10.59
N GLY A 51 -13.74 0.87 -11.55
CA GLY A 51 -13.84 2.31 -11.35
C GLY A 51 -12.53 3.08 -11.50
N GLY A 52 -11.47 2.44 -12.01
CA GLY A 52 -10.19 3.07 -12.28
C GLY A 52 -10.10 3.74 -13.64
N LEU A 53 -8.93 4.31 -13.94
CA LEU A 53 -8.65 5.03 -15.18
C LEU A 53 -8.05 4.14 -16.28
N GLU A 54 -7.46 3.00 -15.90
CA GLU A 54 -6.85 2.02 -16.82
C GLU A 54 -5.81 2.66 -17.74
N PHE A 55 -4.93 3.46 -17.17
CA PHE A 55 -3.88 4.13 -17.92
C PHE A 55 -2.75 3.18 -18.29
N SER A 56 -2.14 3.44 -19.43
CA SER A 56 -0.88 2.82 -19.81
C SER A 56 0.24 3.21 -18.83
N ALA A 57 1.26 2.37 -18.74
CA ALA A 57 2.46 2.67 -17.95
C ALA A 57 3.14 3.98 -18.40
N GLN A 58 3.07 4.30 -19.70
CA GLN A 58 3.59 5.54 -20.25
C GLN A 58 2.79 6.75 -19.77
N ALA A 59 1.47 6.69 -19.76
CA ALA A 59 0.62 7.76 -19.25
C ALA A 59 0.80 7.95 -17.73
N ASN A 60 0.83 6.87 -16.97
CA ASN A 60 1.13 6.90 -15.54
C ASN A 60 2.47 7.61 -15.27
N SER A 61 3.53 7.24 -15.99
CA SER A 61 4.84 7.87 -15.88
C SER A 61 4.80 9.37 -16.25
N ALA A 62 4.07 9.75 -17.30
CA ALA A 62 3.94 11.14 -17.73
C ALA A 62 3.22 12.00 -16.68
N VAL A 63 2.16 11.48 -16.06
CA VAL A 63 1.46 12.15 -14.95
C VAL A 63 2.40 12.37 -13.77
N VAL A 64 3.08 11.33 -13.32
CA VAL A 64 4.02 11.43 -12.18
C VAL A 64 5.16 12.40 -12.48
N MET A 65 5.74 12.34 -13.67
CA MET A 65 6.82 13.25 -14.10
C MET A 65 6.36 14.72 -14.10
N LYS A 66 5.14 14.99 -14.58
CA LYS A 66 4.60 16.35 -14.62
C LYS A 66 4.37 16.89 -13.19
N ILE A 67 3.79 16.10 -12.31
CA ILE A 67 3.60 16.48 -10.90
C ILE A 67 4.97 16.67 -10.21
N ALA A 68 5.94 15.79 -10.46
CA ALA A 68 7.28 15.86 -9.87
C ALA A 68 8.04 17.12 -10.28
N SER A 69 7.79 17.64 -11.48
CA SER A 69 8.36 18.93 -11.93
C SER A 69 7.88 20.12 -11.09
N ARG A 70 6.79 19.95 -10.34
CA ARG A 70 6.19 20.98 -9.50
C ARG A 70 6.45 20.73 -8.01
N ASN A 71 6.15 19.53 -7.54
CA ASN A 71 6.36 19.16 -6.13
C ASN A 71 6.59 17.65 -6.00
N LEU A 72 7.70 17.27 -5.37
CA LEU A 72 8.08 15.87 -5.19
C LEU A 72 7.13 15.14 -4.22
N THR A 73 6.63 15.80 -3.19
CA THR A 73 5.73 15.22 -2.18
C THR A 73 4.43 14.74 -2.82
N ALA A 74 3.81 15.59 -3.66
CA ALA A 74 2.61 15.23 -4.40
C ALA A 74 2.88 14.10 -5.41
N ALA A 75 4.00 14.15 -6.12
CA ALA A 75 4.36 13.12 -7.08
C ALA A 75 4.52 11.74 -6.43
N VAL A 76 5.24 11.66 -5.31
CA VAL A 76 5.43 10.40 -4.56
C VAL A 76 4.09 9.89 -3.99
N THR A 77 3.24 10.80 -3.50
CA THR A 77 1.91 10.46 -2.98
C THR A 77 1.04 9.82 -4.06
N VAL A 78 1.07 10.32 -5.28
CA VAL A 78 0.33 9.77 -6.43
C VAL A 78 1.00 8.51 -6.98
N MET A 79 2.33 8.47 -7.05
CA MET A 79 3.09 7.38 -7.63
C MET A 79 2.88 6.04 -6.90
N VAL A 80 2.87 6.06 -5.58
CA VAL A 80 2.90 4.81 -4.77
C VAL A 80 1.65 3.96 -4.94
N PRO A 81 0.41 4.48 -4.89
CA PRO A 81 -0.78 3.69 -5.18
C PRO A 81 -0.83 3.12 -6.61
N ASN A 82 -0.14 3.75 -7.55
CA ASN A 82 -0.09 3.41 -8.97
C ASN A 82 1.21 2.71 -9.39
N SER A 83 1.88 2.05 -8.46
CA SER A 83 3.10 1.27 -8.71
C SER A 83 2.98 -0.10 -8.06
N LEU A 84 4.11 -0.79 -7.82
CA LEU A 84 4.11 -2.06 -7.11
C LEU A 84 3.53 -1.90 -5.71
N GLY A 85 2.37 -2.48 -5.48
CA GLY A 85 1.65 -2.41 -4.22
C GLY A 85 0.33 -3.17 -4.26
N PRO A 86 -0.57 -2.95 -3.31
CA PRO A 86 -1.82 -3.70 -3.20
C PRO A 86 -2.66 -3.75 -4.49
N GLY A 87 -2.80 -2.64 -5.22
CA GLY A 87 -3.56 -2.61 -6.46
C GLY A 87 -2.99 -3.52 -7.55
N GLU A 88 -1.70 -3.39 -7.81
CA GLU A 88 -0.98 -4.21 -8.80
C GLU A 88 -0.97 -5.70 -8.42
N LEU A 89 -0.70 -6.00 -7.15
CA LEU A 89 -0.68 -7.39 -6.67
C LEU A 89 -2.06 -8.04 -6.74
N LEU A 90 -3.12 -7.32 -6.42
CA LEU A 90 -4.49 -7.82 -6.57
C LEU A 90 -4.84 -8.13 -8.02
N LEU A 91 -4.47 -7.28 -8.97
CA LEU A 91 -4.75 -7.47 -10.39
C LEU A 91 -4.07 -8.73 -10.95
N HIS A 92 -2.90 -9.09 -10.42
CA HIS A 92 -2.15 -10.25 -10.90
C HIS A 92 -2.42 -11.53 -10.12
N TYR A 93 -2.69 -11.43 -8.83
CA TYR A 93 -2.71 -12.58 -7.92
C TYR A 93 -3.92 -12.64 -7.01
N GLY A 94 -4.77 -11.61 -6.98
CA GLY A 94 -5.96 -11.58 -6.12
C GLY A 94 -7.03 -12.57 -6.57
N THR A 95 -7.83 -13.04 -5.62
CA THR A 95 -9.07 -13.75 -5.93
C THR A 95 -10.11 -12.78 -6.47
N GLU A 96 -11.15 -13.30 -7.14
CA GLU A 96 -12.24 -12.46 -7.65
C GLU A 96 -12.93 -11.68 -6.52
N GLU A 97 -13.12 -12.31 -5.37
CA GLU A 97 -13.69 -11.67 -4.18
C GLU A 97 -12.81 -10.54 -3.67
N GLN A 98 -11.50 -10.77 -3.60
CA GLN A 98 -10.53 -9.74 -3.19
C GLN A 98 -10.50 -8.57 -4.17
N MET A 99 -10.46 -8.84 -5.47
CA MET A 99 -10.49 -7.79 -6.50
C MET A 99 -11.78 -6.97 -6.43
N ASN A 100 -12.93 -7.63 -6.34
CA ASN A 100 -14.23 -6.96 -6.27
C ASN A 100 -14.41 -6.13 -4.99
N TYR A 101 -13.75 -6.53 -3.89
CA TYR A 101 -13.82 -5.80 -2.63
C TYR A 101 -12.85 -4.62 -2.57
N TYR A 102 -11.57 -4.84 -2.90
CA TYR A 102 -10.51 -3.85 -2.67
C TYR A 102 -10.34 -2.86 -3.83
N LEU A 103 -10.36 -3.32 -5.09
CA LEU A 103 -10.04 -2.44 -6.22
C LEU A 103 -10.96 -1.22 -6.35
N PRO A 104 -12.30 -1.32 -6.16
CA PRO A 104 -13.16 -0.13 -6.17
C PRO A 104 -12.87 0.85 -5.01
N ARG A 105 -12.47 0.34 -3.84
CA ARG A 105 -12.12 1.16 -2.67
C ARG A 105 -10.80 1.89 -2.86
N LEU A 106 -9.82 1.22 -3.46
CA LEU A 106 -8.55 1.83 -3.85
C LEU A 106 -8.77 2.88 -4.94
N ALA A 107 -9.59 2.58 -5.95
CA ALA A 107 -9.88 3.49 -7.06
C ALA A 107 -10.57 4.78 -6.59
N SER A 108 -11.49 4.67 -5.66
CA SER A 108 -12.22 5.83 -5.10
C SER A 108 -11.42 6.62 -4.05
N GLY A 109 -10.25 6.13 -3.64
CA GLY A 109 -9.46 6.70 -2.54
C GLY A 109 -10.11 6.53 -1.17
N GLN A 110 -11.10 5.65 -1.04
CA GLN A 110 -11.64 5.20 0.24
C GLN A 110 -10.58 4.47 1.05
N GLU A 111 -9.77 3.64 0.38
CA GLU A 111 -8.59 3.02 0.94
C GLU A 111 -7.33 3.67 0.36
N ILE A 112 -6.41 4.05 1.25
CA ILE A 112 -5.07 4.52 0.88
C ILE A 112 -4.09 3.38 1.18
N PRO A 113 -3.47 2.77 0.15
CA PRO A 113 -2.58 1.65 0.36
C PRO A 113 -1.16 2.11 0.72
N CYS A 114 -0.46 1.28 1.50
CA CYS A 114 0.99 1.27 1.52
C CYS A 114 1.51 -0.15 1.29
N PHE A 115 2.78 -0.29 0.89
CA PHE A 115 3.39 -1.59 0.69
C PHE A 115 4.64 -1.76 1.56
N ALA A 116 4.52 -2.60 2.59
CA ALA A 116 5.54 -2.82 3.59
C ALA A 116 6.44 -4.00 3.20
N LEU A 117 7.51 -3.69 2.46
CA LEU A 117 8.50 -4.65 1.97
C LEU A 117 9.82 -4.55 2.75
N THR A 118 10.41 -3.35 2.82
CA THR A 118 11.76 -3.13 3.36
C THR A 118 11.82 -3.31 4.88
N SER A 119 12.75 -4.15 5.33
CA SER A 119 13.07 -4.39 6.75
C SER A 119 14.43 -3.79 7.12
N PRO A 120 14.75 -3.59 8.41
CA PRO A 120 16.08 -3.12 8.84
C PRO A 120 17.25 -3.99 8.36
N LEU A 121 17.02 -5.28 8.19
CA LEU A 121 18.02 -6.27 7.77
C LEU A 121 17.89 -6.71 6.31
N ALA A 122 16.84 -6.30 5.61
CA ALA A 122 16.54 -6.70 4.23
C ALA A 122 16.07 -5.48 3.43
N GLY A 123 17.00 -4.86 2.72
CA GLY A 123 16.74 -3.77 1.78
C GLY A 123 16.71 -4.27 0.35
N SER A 124 17.85 -4.17 -0.36
CA SER A 124 17.98 -4.63 -1.76
C SER A 124 17.76 -6.13 -1.92
N ASP A 125 18.20 -6.93 -0.96
CA ASP A 125 17.85 -8.34 -0.86
C ASP A 125 16.53 -8.52 -0.11
N ALA A 126 15.42 -8.25 -0.78
CA ALA A 126 14.09 -8.39 -0.21
C ALA A 126 13.75 -9.86 0.13
N GLY A 127 14.39 -10.82 -0.56
CA GLY A 127 14.24 -12.25 -0.30
C GLY A 127 14.74 -12.69 1.09
N ALA A 128 15.67 -11.95 1.68
CA ALA A 128 16.23 -12.21 3.00
C ALA A 128 15.41 -11.59 4.15
N MET A 129 14.17 -11.17 3.90
CA MET A 129 13.35 -10.56 4.95
C MET A 129 13.15 -11.47 6.16
N PRO A 130 13.35 -10.94 7.40
CA PRO A 130 13.18 -11.71 8.63
C PRO A 130 11.74 -11.75 9.12
N ASP A 131 10.85 -11.02 8.48
CA ASP A 131 9.45 -10.91 8.87
C ASP A 131 8.71 -12.19 8.53
N THR A 132 7.90 -12.70 9.45
CA THR A 132 7.28 -14.03 9.33
C THR A 132 5.79 -14.01 9.56
N GLY A 133 5.11 -14.98 8.93
CA GLY A 133 3.74 -15.36 9.21
C GLY A 133 3.66 -16.86 9.46
N ILE A 134 3.25 -17.25 10.67
CA ILE A 134 3.10 -18.65 11.03
C ILE A 134 1.64 -19.06 10.85
N VAL A 135 1.41 -20.08 10.02
CA VAL A 135 0.06 -20.65 9.83
C VAL A 135 -0.43 -21.24 11.15
N CYS A 136 -1.60 -20.85 11.56
CA CYS A 136 -2.21 -21.30 12.82
C CYS A 136 -3.73 -21.21 12.76
N LYS A 137 -4.37 -21.75 13.77
CA LYS A 137 -5.82 -21.63 13.99
C LYS A 137 -6.07 -20.81 15.24
N GLU A 138 -7.09 -19.96 15.22
CA GLU A 138 -7.52 -19.14 16.34
C GLU A 138 -9.03 -19.19 16.53
N GLN A 139 -9.48 -19.09 17.78
CA GLN A 139 -10.91 -19.01 18.10
C GLN A 139 -11.38 -17.56 17.98
N ILE A 140 -12.22 -17.26 17.02
CA ILE A 140 -12.82 -15.95 16.81
C ILE A 140 -14.35 -16.09 16.92
N ASN A 141 -14.94 -15.42 17.90
CA ASN A 141 -16.39 -15.47 18.14
C ASN A 141 -16.95 -16.90 18.31
N GLY A 142 -16.12 -17.84 18.78
CA GLY A 142 -16.52 -19.24 18.99
C GLY A 142 -16.34 -20.15 17.78
N GLU A 143 -15.81 -19.64 16.69
CA GLU A 143 -15.48 -20.43 15.49
C GLU A 143 -13.95 -20.57 15.36
N GLU A 144 -13.48 -21.73 14.92
CA GLU A 144 -12.07 -21.96 14.61
C GLU A 144 -11.76 -21.39 13.24
N VAL A 145 -10.87 -20.39 13.18
CA VAL A 145 -10.47 -19.69 11.96
C VAL A 145 -9.03 -20.02 11.62
N LEU A 146 -8.78 -20.52 10.43
CA LEU A 146 -7.45 -20.71 9.87
C LEU A 146 -6.89 -19.34 9.44
N GLY A 147 -5.63 -19.06 9.79
CA GLY A 147 -4.99 -17.80 9.49
C GLY A 147 -3.49 -17.83 9.74
N LEU A 148 -2.93 -16.66 9.92
CA LEU A 148 -1.50 -16.43 10.12
C LEU A 148 -1.26 -15.54 11.35
N ARG A 149 -0.27 -15.91 12.15
CA ARG A 149 0.33 -15.06 13.19
C ARG A 149 1.53 -14.34 12.61
N LEU A 150 1.40 -13.03 12.44
CA LEU A 150 2.37 -12.18 11.77
C LEU A 150 3.28 -11.48 12.77
N ASN A 151 4.58 -11.45 12.44
CA ASN A 151 5.59 -10.67 13.16
C ASN A 151 6.43 -9.91 12.13
N TRP A 152 6.49 -8.58 12.23
CA TRP A 152 7.26 -7.76 11.30
C TRP A 152 7.81 -6.50 11.93
N ASN A 153 8.88 -6.00 11.30
CA ASN A 153 9.46 -4.69 11.61
C ASN A 153 9.93 -4.06 10.29
N LYS A 154 9.08 -3.23 9.69
CA LYS A 154 9.32 -2.58 8.41
C LYS A 154 9.70 -1.12 8.60
N ARG A 155 10.46 -0.56 7.64
CA ARG A 155 10.87 0.84 7.66
C ARG A 155 10.85 1.45 6.27
N TYR A 156 10.81 2.77 6.21
CA TYR A 156 10.77 3.54 4.96
C TYR A 156 9.53 3.24 4.12
N ILE A 157 8.42 2.94 4.78
CA ILE A 157 7.19 2.58 4.07
C ILE A 157 6.45 3.85 3.68
N THR A 158 6.46 4.14 2.38
CA THR A 158 5.79 5.30 1.82
C THR A 158 4.28 5.15 1.98
N LEU A 159 3.62 6.23 2.37
CA LEU A 159 2.22 6.35 2.76
C LEU A 159 1.82 5.64 4.07
N ALA A 160 2.66 4.85 4.74
CA ALA A 160 2.27 4.20 5.99
C ALA A 160 1.62 5.14 7.01
N PRO A 161 2.08 6.39 7.24
CA PRO A 161 1.46 7.29 8.22
C PRO A 161 0.02 7.69 7.93
N VAL A 162 -0.45 7.56 6.69
CA VAL A 162 -1.81 7.92 6.25
C VAL A 162 -2.57 6.73 5.64
N ALA A 163 -1.93 5.57 5.56
CA ALA A 163 -2.53 4.38 4.97
C ALA A 163 -3.69 3.85 5.82
N THR A 164 -4.73 3.41 5.16
CA THR A 164 -5.84 2.65 5.74
C THR A 164 -5.70 1.15 5.48
N LEU A 165 -4.92 0.79 4.44
CA LEU A 165 -4.67 -0.57 4.01
C LEU A 165 -3.16 -0.85 3.91
N LEU A 166 -2.68 -1.75 4.74
CA LEU A 166 -1.29 -2.22 4.74
C LEU A 166 -1.17 -3.46 3.85
N GLY A 167 -0.45 -3.33 2.74
CA GLY A 167 0.11 -4.48 2.03
C GLY A 167 1.40 -4.91 2.72
N LEU A 168 1.42 -6.09 3.30
CA LEU A 168 2.57 -6.60 4.05
C LEU A 168 3.20 -7.80 3.33
N ALA A 169 4.49 -7.71 3.05
CA ALA A 169 5.29 -8.85 2.59
C ALA A 169 5.99 -9.52 3.77
N PHE A 170 5.91 -10.86 3.83
CA PHE A 170 6.49 -11.69 4.89
C PHE A 170 6.79 -13.10 4.38
N ARG A 171 7.62 -13.85 5.09
CA ARG A 171 7.84 -15.27 4.83
C ARG A 171 6.78 -16.08 5.55
N ALA A 172 5.99 -16.84 4.80
CA ALA A 172 4.96 -17.71 5.34
C ALA A 172 5.55 -19.07 5.70
N LEU A 173 5.25 -19.55 6.89
CA LEU A 173 5.73 -20.82 7.42
C LEU A 173 4.55 -21.64 7.97
N ASP A 174 4.52 -22.94 7.68
CA ASP A 174 3.53 -23.89 8.18
C ASP A 174 4.20 -25.06 8.93
N PRO A 175 4.72 -24.84 10.14
CA PRO A 175 5.43 -25.87 10.88
C PRO A 175 4.53 -27.07 11.24
N ASP A 176 3.24 -26.83 11.42
CA ASP A 176 2.27 -27.85 11.85
C ASP A 176 1.62 -28.60 10.68
N GLY A 177 1.84 -28.15 9.41
CA GLY A 177 1.29 -28.78 8.22
C GLY A 177 -0.23 -28.62 8.09
N LEU A 178 -0.74 -27.46 8.47
CA LEU A 178 -2.17 -27.14 8.38
C LEU A 178 -2.64 -26.92 6.93
N LEU A 179 -1.69 -26.57 6.04
CA LEU A 179 -1.92 -26.34 4.61
C LEU A 179 -1.35 -27.45 3.73
N GLY A 180 -0.52 -28.35 4.29
CA GLY A 180 0.11 -29.43 3.55
C GLY A 180 1.48 -29.83 4.09
N ASP A 181 2.27 -30.49 3.27
CA ASP A 181 3.57 -31.03 3.69
C ASP A 181 4.70 -29.99 3.66
N GLU A 182 4.54 -28.92 2.89
CA GLU A 182 5.53 -27.86 2.75
C GLU A 182 5.57 -27.02 4.04
N LYS A 183 6.77 -26.87 4.63
CA LYS A 183 6.96 -26.10 5.87
C LYS A 183 7.32 -24.65 5.66
N ASP A 184 7.89 -24.31 4.53
CA ASP A 184 8.29 -22.99 4.11
C ASP A 184 7.54 -22.64 2.82
N LEU A 185 6.49 -21.87 2.95
CA LEU A 185 5.61 -21.49 1.84
C LEU A 185 6.16 -20.32 1.01
N GLY A 186 7.37 -19.83 1.36
CA GLY A 186 7.99 -18.71 0.66
C GLY A 186 7.46 -17.35 1.07
N ILE A 187 7.66 -16.35 0.19
CA ILE A 187 7.21 -14.99 0.44
C ILE A 187 5.76 -14.84 0.01
N SER A 188 4.95 -14.38 0.94
CA SER A 188 3.53 -14.08 0.75
C SER A 188 3.25 -12.61 1.02
N CYS A 189 2.13 -12.12 0.51
CA CYS A 189 1.64 -10.78 0.76
C CYS A 189 0.21 -10.83 1.31
N ALA A 190 -0.07 -9.99 2.31
CA ALA A 190 -1.41 -9.86 2.88
C ALA A 190 -1.90 -8.41 2.87
N LEU A 191 -3.22 -8.24 2.82
CA LEU A 191 -3.91 -6.96 2.92
C LEU A 191 -4.53 -6.83 4.30
N ILE A 192 -4.03 -5.88 5.09
CA ILE A 192 -4.38 -5.74 6.50
C ILE A 192 -4.88 -4.31 6.74
N PRO A 193 -6.11 -4.09 7.25
CA PRO A 193 -6.53 -2.78 7.71
C PRO A 193 -5.57 -2.25 8.78
N THR A 194 -5.16 -0.99 8.67
CA THR A 194 -4.14 -0.42 9.56
C THR A 194 -4.61 -0.23 11.00
N ASP A 195 -5.91 -0.29 11.25
CA ASP A 195 -6.54 -0.27 12.58
C ASP A 195 -6.62 -1.66 13.24
N THR A 196 -6.08 -2.71 12.58
CA THR A 196 -6.02 -4.05 13.17
C THR A 196 -5.19 -4.03 14.46
N ALA A 197 -5.72 -4.65 15.51
CA ALA A 197 -5.08 -4.71 16.81
C ALA A 197 -3.65 -5.29 16.74
N GLY A 198 -2.69 -4.63 17.38
CA GLY A 198 -1.29 -5.04 17.38
C GLY A 198 -0.44 -4.44 16.27
N ILE A 199 -1.03 -3.63 15.37
CA ILE A 199 -0.29 -2.86 14.37
C ILE A 199 0.14 -1.53 14.98
N GLU A 200 1.41 -1.20 14.79
CA GLU A 200 1.99 0.10 15.16
C GLU A 200 2.53 0.78 13.90
N ILE A 201 2.12 2.03 13.69
CA ILE A 201 2.72 2.94 12.71
C ILE A 201 3.51 3.97 13.51
N GLY A 202 4.82 3.98 13.31
CA GLY A 202 5.72 4.84 14.09
C GLY A 202 5.85 6.25 13.53
N ASN A 203 6.79 7.00 14.12
CA ASN A 203 7.05 8.38 13.71
C ASN A 203 7.49 8.46 12.25
N ARG A 204 6.99 9.49 11.57
CA ARG A 204 7.31 9.76 10.16
C ARG A 204 8.80 10.00 9.95
N HIS A 205 9.37 9.37 8.94
CA HIS A 205 10.70 9.70 8.44
C HIS A 205 10.67 10.99 7.62
N ARG A 206 11.81 11.66 7.54
CA ARG A 206 12.04 12.80 6.66
C ARG A 206 13.22 12.50 5.73
N PRO A 207 12.99 11.85 4.58
CA PRO A 207 14.06 11.56 3.65
C PRO A 207 14.52 12.85 2.95
N VAL A 208 15.77 13.20 3.12
CA VAL A 208 16.54 14.31 2.50
C VAL A 208 15.68 15.42 1.88
N GLY A 209 15.12 16.30 2.72
CA GLY A 209 14.35 17.48 2.27
C GLY A 209 12.96 17.20 1.71
N ALA A 210 12.58 15.93 1.53
CA ALA A 210 11.23 15.57 1.09
C ALA A 210 10.30 15.38 2.28
N VAL A 211 9.03 15.74 2.11
CA VAL A 211 8.02 15.70 3.17
C VAL A 211 6.84 14.77 2.85
N PHE A 212 6.99 13.89 1.87
CA PHE A 212 5.97 12.87 1.62
C PHE A 212 5.84 11.92 2.82
N MET A 213 4.65 11.36 3.00
CA MET A 213 4.38 10.44 4.07
C MET A 213 5.22 9.19 3.92
N ASN A 214 6.06 8.91 4.93
CA ASN A 214 6.96 7.76 4.97
C ASN A 214 7.23 7.40 6.42
N GLY A 215 7.08 6.15 6.80
CA GLY A 215 7.26 5.75 8.19
C GLY A 215 7.51 4.27 8.37
N PRO A 216 7.87 3.86 9.60
CA PRO A 216 7.97 2.46 9.96
C PRO A 216 6.58 1.89 10.27
N THR A 217 6.43 0.58 10.08
CA THR A 217 5.30 -0.18 10.63
C THR A 217 5.80 -1.45 11.30
N ARG A 218 5.15 -1.83 12.38
CA ARG A 218 5.47 -3.00 13.18
C ARG A 218 4.21 -3.76 13.56
N GLY A 219 4.36 -5.05 13.72
CA GLY A 219 3.35 -5.90 14.31
C GLY A 219 4.01 -7.02 15.07
N LYS A 220 3.43 -7.35 16.20
CA LYS A 220 3.87 -8.47 17.02
C LYS A 220 2.68 -9.35 17.31
N ASP A 221 2.78 -10.59 16.87
CA ASP A 221 1.77 -11.63 17.14
C ASP A 221 0.36 -11.27 16.61
N VAL A 222 0.33 -10.56 15.48
CA VAL A 222 -0.91 -10.09 14.85
C VAL A 222 -1.55 -11.24 14.10
N PHE A 223 -2.76 -11.64 14.50
CA PHE A 223 -3.52 -12.65 13.77
C PHE A 223 -4.28 -12.01 12.60
N ILE A 224 -4.20 -12.66 11.44
CA ILE A 224 -5.04 -12.37 10.28
C ILE A 224 -5.68 -13.67 9.76
N PRO A 225 -6.97 -13.67 9.36
CA PRO A 225 -7.57 -14.78 8.63
C PRO A 225 -6.88 -15.02 7.28
N MET A 226 -6.95 -16.23 6.77
CA MET A 226 -6.29 -16.62 5.53
C MET A 226 -6.81 -15.86 4.29
N ASP A 227 -8.05 -15.42 4.30
CA ASP A 227 -8.66 -14.61 3.23
C ASP A 227 -7.99 -13.23 3.02
N ARG A 228 -7.17 -12.79 3.99
CA ARG A 228 -6.35 -11.56 3.88
C ARG A 228 -5.08 -11.76 3.06
N VAL A 229 -4.65 -12.99 2.85
CA VAL A 229 -3.51 -13.29 1.98
C VAL A 229 -3.93 -13.10 0.52
N ILE A 230 -3.13 -12.36 -0.25
CA ILE A 230 -3.44 -12.10 -1.67
C ILE A 230 -3.37 -13.43 -2.45
N GLY A 231 -4.43 -13.73 -3.17
CA GLY A 231 -4.59 -15.01 -3.89
C GLY A 231 -5.19 -16.12 -3.04
N GLY A 232 -5.42 -15.86 -1.77
CA GLY A 232 -5.93 -16.87 -0.84
C GLY A 232 -4.87 -17.93 -0.53
N GLN A 233 -5.34 -19.17 -0.43
CA GLN A 233 -4.53 -20.35 -0.18
C GLN A 233 -4.20 -21.09 -1.46
#